data_12d86894d0c272f8ed3ced9fc4e40b4c
#
_entry.id   12d86894d0c272f8ed3ced9fc4e40b4c
#
_cell.length_a   1.000
_cell.length_b   1.000
_cell.length_c   1.000
_cell.angle_alpha   90.00
_cell.angle_beta   90.00
_cell.angle_gamma   90.00
#
_symmetry.space_group_name_H-M   'P 1'
#
loop_
_entity.id
_entity.type
_entity.pdbx_description
1 polymer ?
#
loop_
_entity_poly.entity_id
_entity_poly.type
_entity_poly.pdbx_seq_one_letter_code
_entity_poly.pdbx_strand_id
1 'polypeptide(L)'
;MSRVCYVYILLAGILHTSAQVNFRDSDSKSRQENHRPLQISLSAIEQLSNLSQTSELNEILKHLLVERVVGTQGHENVRNYIVDYMRNLNWHVELDEFVDNTPIFGKLKFANIIATLNPTAERFLVLACHYDSKYFKDQVFIGATDSAVPCAMMLDLANTMQSQLNAKRSDNSLSLQLVFFDGEEAFHQWGPKDSIYGARNLAARWEKENKLKHIDVLLLLDLLGTPDPHFYSYFKNTESWYVQLLSAEERLDQAGHLERYSYSSVTPNQQTVRYFQPHSYHAGIEDDHIPFLQRNIPILHMIPAPFPDCWHKICDDASAVDISTVQNLIKILRVFVSEYMHLNI
;
A
#
# COMPACT_ATOMS: atom_id res chain seq x y z
N MET A 1 33.89 41.47 -33.26
CA MET A 1 32.48 41.07 -33.47
C MET A 1 32.21 39.59 -33.14
N SER A 2 32.84 38.97 -32.13
CA SER A 2 32.62 37.51 -31.93
C SER A 2 32.29 37.11 -30.45
N ARG A 3 31.91 38.05 -29.60
CA ARG A 3 31.56 37.76 -28.21
C ARG A 3 30.04 37.90 -27.86
N VAL A 4 29.23 38.43 -28.79
CA VAL A 4 27.78 38.65 -28.52
C VAL A 4 26.92 37.44 -28.93
N CYS A 5 27.33 36.62 -29.88
CA CYS A 5 26.57 35.46 -30.35
C CYS A 5 26.51 34.28 -29.32
N TYR A 6 27.55 34.11 -28.48
CA TYR A 6 27.55 32.98 -27.52
C TYR A 6 26.63 33.16 -26.30
N VAL A 7 26.37 34.41 -25.90
CA VAL A 7 25.50 34.69 -24.74
C VAL A 7 24.02 34.46 -25.08
N TYR A 8 23.61 34.72 -26.32
CA TYR A 8 22.20 34.48 -26.74
C TYR A 8 21.84 33.00 -26.89
N ILE A 9 22.81 32.15 -27.28
CA ILE A 9 22.56 30.70 -27.44
C ILE A 9 22.41 30.02 -26.05
N LEU A 10 23.20 30.46 -25.07
CA LEU A 10 23.11 29.94 -23.69
C LEU A 10 21.79 30.36 -22.99
N LEU A 11 21.32 31.59 -23.20
CA LEU A 11 20.04 32.06 -22.63
C LEU A 11 18.84 31.39 -23.29
N ALA A 12 18.87 31.12 -24.59
CA ALA A 12 17.79 30.41 -25.27
C ALA A 12 17.72 28.92 -24.87
N GLY A 13 18.88 28.29 -24.63
CA GLY A 13 18.92 26.88 -24.13
C GLY A 13 18.39 26.72 -22.72
N ILE A 14 18.68 27.68 -21.82
CA ILE A 14 18.18 27.62 -20.42
C ILE A 14 16.67 27.90 -20.36
N LEU A 15 16.16 28.83 -21.18
CA LEU A 15 14.72 29.11 -21.24
C LEU A 15 13.91 27.94 -21.85
N HIS A 16 14.49 27.21 -22.83
CA HIS A 16 13.81 26.03 -23.40
C HIS A 16 13.72 24.85 -22.41
N THR A 17 14.77 24.61 -21.62
CA THR A 17 14.77 23.53 -20.65
C THR A 17 13.85 23.82 -19.47
N SER A 18 13.80 25.04 -18.97
CA SER A 18 12.89 25.41 -17.86
C SER A 18 11.41 25.42 -18.29
N ALA A 19 11.11 25.86 -19.52
CA ALA A 19 9.75 25.82 -20.06
C ALA A 19 9.25 24.39 -20.33
N GLN A 20 10.11 23.49 -20.81
CA GLN A 20 9.75 22.08 -21.02
C GLN A 20 9.53 21.34 -19.68
N VAL A 21 10.34 21.60 -18.68
CA VAL A 21 10.18 20.99 -17.35
C VAL A 21 8.88 21.45 -16.69
N ASN A 22 8.58 22.76 -16.71
CA ASN A 22 7.33 23.29 -16.15
C ASN A 22 6.09 22.80 -16.90
N PHE A 23 6.17 22.62 -18.22
CA PHE A 23 5.06 22.11 -19.01
C PHE A 23 4.76 20.64 -18.70
N ARG A 24 5.80 19.80 -18.58
CA ARG A 24 5.64 18.37 -18.21
C ARG A 24 5.08 18.20 -16.80
N ASP A 25 5.54 18.99 -15.83
CA ASP A 25 5.02 18.93 -14.45
C ASP A 25 3.55 19.34 -14.37
N SER A 26 3.11 20.37 -15.11
CA SER A 26 1.72 20.78 -15.17
C SER A 26 0.81 19.73 -15.85
N ASP A 27 1.30 19.04 -16.86
CA ASP A 27 0.58 17.98 -17.56
C ASP A 27 0.44 16.72 -16.69
N SER A 28 1.49 16.32 -15.96
CA SER A 28 1.42 15.19 -15.02
C SER A 28 0.40 15.44 -13.92
N LYS A 29 0.41 16.62 -13.29
CA LYS A 29 -0.56 17.00 -12.27
C LYS A 29 -1.99 17.03 -12.80
N SER A 30 -2.20 17.58 -14.00
CA SER A 30 -3.50 17.58 -14.66
C SER A 30 -4.01 16.14 -14.91
N ARG A 31 -3.11 15.22 -15.30
CA ARG A 31 -3.46 13.80 -15.47
C ARG A 31 -3.82 13.12 -14.16
N GLN A 32 -3.14 13.45 -13.05
CA GLN A 32 -3.49 12.97 -11.71
C GLN A 32 -4.89 13.44 -11.29
N GLU A 33 -5.17 14.75 -11.41
CA GLU A 33 -6.45 15.35 -11.01
C GLU A 33 -7.63 14.87 -11.86
N ASN A 34 -7.38 14.55 -13.13
CA ASN A 34 -8.39 14.08 -14.08
C ASN A 34 -8.46 12.55 -14.19
N HIS A 35 -7.64 11.81 -13.44
CA HIS A 35 -7.68 10.35 -13.45
C HIS A 35 -9.03 9.85 -12.94
N ARG A 36 -9.62 8.90 -13.66
CA ARG A 36 -10.90 8.27 -13.31
C ARG A 36 -10.76 6.76 -13.46
N PRO A 37 -11.40 5.97 -12.61
CA PRO A 37 -11.40 4.52 -12.75
C PRO A 37 -12.10 4.11 -14.06
N LEU A 38 -11.63 3.04 -14.66
CA LEU A 38 -12.32 2.38 -15.77
C LEU A 38 -13.06 1.17 -15.21
N GLN A 39 -14.37 1.30 -15.05
CA GLN A 39 -15.19 0.23 -14.51
C GLN A 39 -15.12 -1.03 -15.37
N ILE A 40 -14.76 -2.16 -14.76
CA ILE A 40 -14.67 -3.47 -15.43
C ILE A 40 -16.02 -4.18 -15.45
N SER A 41 -16.20 -5.11 -16.40
CA SER A 41 -17.43 -5.91 -16.55
C SER A 41 -17.59 -6.94 -15.42
N LEU A 42 -18.81 -7.50 -15.28
CA LEU A 42 -19.06 -8.59 -14.33
C LEU A 42 -18.25 -9.85 -14.68
N SER A 43 -18.04 -10.13 -15.96
CA SER A 43 -17.17 -11.25 -16.37
C SER A 43 -15.70 -11.03 -15.97
N ALA A 44 -15.21 -9.80 -16.01
CA ALA A 44 -13.87 -9.46 -15.53
C ALA A 44 -13.78 -9.60 -14.00
N ILE A 45 -14.82 -9.21 -13.25
CA ILE A 45 -14.90 -9.43 -11.79
C ILE A 45 -14.82 -10.92 -11.46
N GLU A 46 -15.56 -11.76 -12.18
CA GLU A 46 -15.50 -13.22 -12.03
C GLU A 46 -14.09 -13.76 -12.30
N GLN A 47 -13.43 -13.32 -13.38
CA GLN A 47 -12.05 -13.74 -13.70
C GLN A 47 -11.08 -13.34 -12.56
N LEU A 48 -11.16 -12.10 -12.06
CA LEU A 48 -10.31 -11.64 -10.95
C LEU A 48 -10.58 -12.42 -9.64
N SER A 49 -11.84 -12.76 -9.38
CA SER A 49 -12.22 -13.53 -8.18
C SER A 49 -11.66 -14.96 -8.23
N ASN A 50 -11.62 -15.57 -9.42
CA ASN A 50 -11.09 -16.91 -9.64
C ASN A 50 -9.55 -17.00 -9.56
N LEU A 51 -8.84 -15.87 -9.48
CA LEU A 51 -7.39 -15.86 -9.24
C LEU A 51 -7.03 -16.24 -7.79
N SER A 52 -7.99 -16.26 -6.88
CA SER A 52 -7.75 -16.57 -5.46
C SER A 52 -7.27 -18.00 -5.26
N GLN A 53 -6.12 -18.15 -4.60
CA GLN A 53 -5.51 -19.45 -4.28
C GLN A 53 -5.15 -19.47 -2.80
N THR A 54 -6.01 -20.08 -1.97
CA THR A 54 -5.82 -20.14 -0.50
C THR A 54 -4.50 -20.84 -0.12
N SER A 55 -4.06 -21.84 -0.88
CA SER A 55 -2.79 -22.50 -0.63
C SER A 55 -1.58 -21.58 -0.80
N GLU A 56 -1.61 -20.73 -1.83
CA GLU A 56 -0.54 -19.76 -2.11
C GLU A 56 -0.48 -18.69 -1.00
N LEU A 57 -1.63 -18.10 -0.64
CA LEU A 57 -1.72 -17.15 0.46
C LEU A 57 -1.21 -17.74 1.78
N ASN A 58 -1.58 -18.99 2.09
CA ASN A 58 -1.11 -19.67 3.30
C ASN A 58 0.41 -19.89 3.26
N GLU A 59 0.98 -20.18 2.09
CA GLU A 59 2.43 -20.32 1.95
C GLU A 59 3.16 -18.99 2.18
N ILE A 60 2.65 -17.89 1.63
CA ILE A 60 3.18 -16.55 1.91
C ILE A 60 3.11 -16.24 3.40
N LEU A 61 1.96 -16.47 4.03
CA LEU A 61 1.75 -16.20 5.46
C LEU A 61 2.71 -16.95 6.36
N LYS A 62 3.09 -18.20 6.06
CA LYS A 62 4.08 -18.97 6.83
C LYS A 62 5.42 -18.25 6.98
N HIS A 63 5.84 -17.51 5.96
CA HIS A 63 7.08 -16.76 5.98
C HIS A 63 6.98 -15.44 6.74
N LEU A 64 5.77 -14.87 6.84
CA LEU A 64 5.53 -13.58 7.46
C LEU A 64 5.05 -13.67 8.93
N LEU A 65 4.39 -14.76 9.31
CA LEU A 65 3.86 -14.97 10.66
C LEU A 65 4.95 -15.41 11.64
N VAL A 66 5.98 -14.59 11.77
CA VAL A 66 7.11 -14.75 12.70
C VAL A 66 7.37 -13.42 13.39
N GLU A 67 8.09 -13.44 14.52
CA GLU A 67 8.58 -12.19 15.13
C GLU A 67 9.51 -11.47 14.16
N ARG A 68 9.24 -10.20 13.89
CA ARG A 68 9.90 -9.38 12.87
C ARG A 68 10.43 -8.06 13.43
N VAL A 69 10.80 -8.04 14.71
CA VAL A 69 11.37 -6.85 15.35
C VAL A 69 12.64 -6.42 14.64
N VAL A 70 12.75 -5.14 14.30
CA VAL A 70 13.91 -4.58 13.59
C VAL A 70 15.22 -4.93 14.30
N GLY A 71 16.20 -5.43 13.54
CA GLY A 71 17.49 -5.86 14.06
C GLY A 71 17.56 -7.33 14.48
N THR A 72 16.47 -8.09 14.37
CA THR A 72 16.44 -9.54 14.63
C THR A 72 16.64 -10.36 13.36
N GLN A 73 16.99 -11.64 13.52
CA GLN A 73 17.11 -12.58 12.40
C GLN A 73 15.74 -12.81 11.71
N GLY A 74 14.63 -12.85 12.47
CA GLY A 74 13.30 -12.99 11.92
C GLY A 74 12.95 -11.83 10.96
N HIS A 75 13.25 -10.60 11.36
CA HIS A 75 13.09 -9.41 10.53
C HIS A 75 13.94 -9.49 9.24
N GLU A 76 15.20 -9.88 9.34
CA GLU A 76 16.07 -10.04 8.17
C GLU A 76 15.56 -11.13 7.22
N ASN A 77 15.08 -12.24 7.76
CA ASN A 77 14.51 -13.33 6.96
C ASN A 77 13.26 -12.87 6.19
N VAL A 78 12.36 -12.14 6.84
CA VAL A 78 11.15 -11.61 6.20
C VAL A 78 11.49 -10.58 5.13
N ARG A 79 12.41 -9.64 5.41
CA ARG A 79 12.90 -8.69 4.42
C ARG A 79 13.43 -9.41 3.17
N ASN A 80 14.32 -10.39 3.36
CA ASN A 80 14.91 -11.14 2.26
C ASN A 80 13.84 -11.94 1.49
N TYR A 81 12.88 -12.56 2.19
CA TYR A 81 11.76 -13.25 1.55
C TYR A 81 10.94 -12.32 0.65
N ILE A 82 10.53 -11.14 1.13
CA ILE A 82 9.77 -10.17 0.33
C ILE A 82 10.58 -9.72 -0.89
N VAL A 83 11.87 -9.39 -0.70
CA VAL A 83 12.77 -8.97 -1.78
C VAL A 83 12.88 -10.04 -2.87
N ASP A 84 13.16 -11.27 -2.48
CA ASP A 84 13.34 -12.39 -3.41
C ASP A 84 12.02 -12.75 -4.10
N TYR A 85 10.90 -12.73 -3.36
CA TYR A 85 9.57 -12.96 -3.91
C TYR A 85 9.25 -11.96 -5.03
N MET A 86 9.44 -10.66 -4.79
CA MET A 86 9.15 -9.62 -5.77
C MET A 86 10.12 -9.66 -6.96
N ARG A 87 11.42 -9.97 -6.73
CA ARG A 87 12.39 -10.16 -7.81
C ARG A 87 12.05 -11.35 -8.71
N ASN A 88 11.59 -12.47 -8.12
CA ASN A 88 11.17 -13.65 -8.87
C ASN A 88 9.93 -13.38 -9.74
N LEU A 89 9.09 -12.41 -9.36
CA LEU A 89 7.99 -11.89 -10.17
C LEU A 89 8.43 -10.85 -11.21
N ASN A 90 9.76 -10.63 -11.38
CA ASN A 90 10.35 -9.64 -12.27
C ASN A 90 9.92 -8.19 -11.96
N TRP A 91 9.74 -7.83 -10.69
CA TRP A 91 9.60 -6.45 -10.28
C TRP A 91 10.97 -5.82 -10.05
N HIS A 92 11.09 -4.52 -10.31
CA HIS A 92 12.27 -3.76 -9.91
C HIS A 92 12.22 -3.51 -8.41
N VAL A 93 13.20 -4.05 -7.66
CA VAL A 93 13.23 -3.94 -6.20
C VAL A 93 14.42 -3.09 -5.76
N GLU A 94 14.11 -2.01 -5.07
CA GLU A 94 15.05 -1.08 -4.42
C GLU A 94 14.94 -1.24 -2.89
N LEU A 95 16.07 -1.20 -2.18
CA LEU A 95 16.13 -1.07 -0.73
C LEU A 95 16.49 0.36 -0.34
N ASP A 96 15.66 0.99 0.47
CA ASP A 96 15.92 2.28 1.09
C ASP A 96 16.55 2.05 2.47
N GLU A 97 17.86 1.81 2.48
CA GLU A 97 18.64 1.51 3.70
C GLU A 97 19.05 2.79 4.43
N PHE A 98 18.85 2.81 5.73
CA PHE A 98 19.27 3.93 6.58
C PHE A 98 19.58 3.46 8.01
N VAL A 99 20.11 4.35 8.83
CA VAL A 99 20.39 4.12 10.25
C VAL A 99 19.70 5.21 11.05
N ASP A 100 18.95 4.82 12.08
CA ASP A 100 18.35 5.76 13.04
C ASP A 100 18.58 5.30 14.48
N ASN A 101 18.39 6.21 15.43
CA ASN A 101 18.50 5.94 16.87
C ASN A 101 17.14 5.51 17.41
N THR A 102 17.13 4.39 18.12
CA THR A 102 15.97 3.90 18.86
C THR A 102 16.18 4.09 20.37
N PRO A 103 15.11 4.29 21.15
CA PRO A 103 15.26 4.55 22.60
C PRO A 103 15.77 3.34 23.41
N ILE A 104 15.59 2.12 22.89
CA ILE A 104 15.97 0.89 23.62
C ILE A 104 17.29 0.29 23.09
N PHE A 105 17.45 0.22 21.77
CA PHE A 105 18.59 -0.51 21.15
C PHE A 105 19.68 0.42 20.62
N GLY A 106 19.52 1.76 20.78
CA GLY A 106 20.44 2.71 20.17
C GLY A 106 20.34 2.69 18.65
N LYS A 107 21.47 2.69 17.94
CA LYS A 107 21.48 2.72 16.48
C LYS A 107 21.09 1.38 15.88
N LEU A 108 20.02 1.35 15.10
CA LEU A 108 19.61 0.22 14.28
C LEU A 108 19.67 0.57 12.79
N LYS A 109 19.81 -0.47 11.97
CA LYS A 109 19.67 -0.39 10.51
C LYS A 109 18.25 -0.76 10.14
N PHE A 110 17.67 0.07 9.28
CA PHE A 110 16.34 -0.10 8.69
C PHE A 110 16.46 -0.21 7.18
N ALA A 111 15.49 -0.83 6.53
CA ALA A 111 15.44 -0.93 5.09
C ALA A 111 14.00 -1.00 4.58
N ASN A 112 13.43 0.10 4.08
CA ASN A 112 12.19 0.01 3.33
C ASN A 112 12.40 -0.79 2.03
N ILE A 113 11.41 -1.59 1.64
CA ILE A 113 11.43 -2.34 0.38
C ILE A 113 10.48 -1.65 -0.59
N ILE A 114 10.99 -1.25 -1.76
CA ILE A 114 10.22 -0.60 -2.81
C ILE A 114 10.25 -1.50 -4.05
N ALA A 115 9.11 -2.11 -4.36
CA ALA A 115 8.96 -2.95 -5.54
C ALA A 115 8.10 -2.22 -6.58
N THR A 116 8.66 -1.97 -7.76
CA THR A 116 8.01 -1.19 -8.81
C THR A 116 7.85 -2.03 -10.08
N LEU A 117 6.64 -2.06 -10.63
CA LEU A 117 6.31 -2.83 -11.83
C LEU A 117 7.03 -2.27 -13.07
N ASN A 118 6.92 -0.94 -13.29
CA ASN A 118 7.68 -0.21 -14.30
C ASN A 118 8.33 1.04 -13.67
N PRO A 119 9.65 1.04 -13.39
CA PRO A 119 10.32 2.16 -12.73
C PRO A 119 10.49 3.40 -13.63
N THR A 120 10.19 3.30 -14.93
CA THR A 120 10.26 4.43 -15.88
C THR A 120 8.94 5.17 -16.04
N ALA A 121 7.88 4.74 -15.33
CA ALA A 121 6.58 5.38 -15.40
C ALA A 121 6.61 6.79 -14.79
N GLU A 122 5.75 7.65 -15.31
CA GLU A 122 5.63 9.04 -14.87
C GLU A 122 4.78 9.19 -13.59
N ARG A 123 3.88 8.23 -13.31
CA ARG A 123 2.94 8.25 -12.20
C ARG A 123 2.81 6.89 -11.55
N PHE A 124 2.51 6.86 -10.26
CA PHE A 124 2.39 5.62 -9.49
C PHE A 124 1.13 5.59 -8.63
N LEU A 125 0.37 4.50 -8.74
CA LEU A 125 -0.46 4.02 -7.65
C LEU A 125 0.46 3.30 -6.67
N VAL A 126 0.52 3.77 -5.42
CA VAL A 126 1.34 3.15 -4.37
C VAL A 126 0.44 2.38 -3.41
N LEU A 127 0.68 1.08 -3.25
CA LEU A 127 0.16 0.29 -2.14
C LEU A 127 1.26 0.12 -1.11
N ALA A 128 0.94 0.28 0.17
CA ALA A 128 1.92 0.20 1.23
C ALA A 128 1.40 -0.54 2.46
N CYS A 129 2.32 -1.15 3.22
CA CYS A 129 2.14 -1.70 4.56
C CYS A 129 3.47 -1.61 5.31
N HIS A 130 3.53 -1.96 6.59
CA HIS A 130 4.81 -2.17 7.28
C HIS A 130 5.09 -3.68 7.44
N TYR A 131 6.39 -4.05 7.45
CA TYR A 131 6.77 -5.45 7.55
C TYR A 131 7.48 -5.82 8.86
N ASP A 132 7.79 -4.85 9.71
CA ASP A 132 8.28 -5.10 11.06
C ASP A 132 7.12 -5.54 11.98
N SER A 133 7.45 -5.97 13.20
CA SER A 133 6.49 -6.21 14.27
C SER A 133 6.95 -5.54 15.55
N LYS A 134 5.99 -5.21 16.41
CA LYS A 134 6.22 -4.51 17.67
C LYS A 134 7.15 -5.27 18.60
N TYR A 135 8.08 -4.53 19.23
CA TYR A 135 8.93 -5.04 20.28
C TYR A 135 8.20 -5.09 21.63
N PHE A 136 8.22 -6.25 22.27
CA PHE A 136 7.86 -6.42 23.67
C PHE A 136 9.01 -7.09 24.41
N LYS A 137 9.38 -6.53 25.59
CA LYS A 137 10.57 -6.97 26.34
C LYS A 137 10.55 -8.46 26.74
N ASP A 138 9.39 -8.96 27.15
CA ASP A 138 9.25 -10.28 27.77
C ASP A 138 8.28 -11.21 27.01
N GLN A 139 7.89 -10.85 25.78
CA GLN A 139 6.92 -11.58 24.98
C GLN A 139 7.31 -11.58 23.51
N VAL A 140 7.03 -12.68 22.82
CA VAL A 140 7.09 -12.76 21.37
C VAL A 140 5.78 -12.23 20.81
N PHE A 141 5.85 -11.23 19.94
CA PHE A 141 4.71 -10.67 19.23
C PHE A 141 4.82 -10.94 17.74
N ILE A 142 3.80 -11.60 17.20
CA ILE A 142 3.79 -11.98 15.79
C ILE A 142 3.28 -10.82 14.94
N GLY A 143 2.28 -10.04 15.39
CA GLY A 143 1.66 -9.00 14.59
C GLY A 143 1.08 -9.58 13.30
N ALA A 144 0.16 -10.53 13.43
CA ALA A 144 -0.42 -11.20 12.28
C ALA A 144 -1.27 -10.24 11.45
N THR A 145 -2.16 -9.49 12.11
CA THR A 145 -2.94 -8.43 11.46
C THR A 145 -2.15 -7.12 11.35
N ASP A 146 -1.09 -6.97 12.15
CA ASP A 146 -0.28 -5.80 12.39
C ASP A 146 1.21 -6.04 12.01
N SER A 147 1.66 -6.05 10.75
CA SER A 147 0.93 -6.03 9.48
C SER A 147 1.38 -7.17 8.56
N ALA A 148 1.53 -8.44 9.10
CA ALA A 148 1.93 -9.58 8.26
C ALA A 148 0.88 -9.89 7.16
N VAL A 149 -0.42 -9.83 7.50
CA VAL A 149 -1.51 -10.05 6.55
C VAL A 149 -1.55 -8.96 5.47
N PRO A 150 -1.48 -7.65 5.77
CA PRO A 150 -1.33 -6.61 4.75
C PRO A 150 -0.19 -6.88 3.76
N CYS A 151 0.99 -7.26 4.27
CA CYS A 151 2.13 -7.63 3.42
C CYS A 151 1.82 -8.86 2.55
N ALA A 152 1.20 -9.91 3.11
CA ALA A 152 0.81 -11.09 2.37
C ALA A 152 -0.20 -10.78 1.27
N MET A 153 -1.16 -9.90 1.53
CA MET A 153 -2.16 -9.45 0.54
C MET A 153 -1.49 -8.75 -0.65
N MET A 154 -0.48 -7.91 -0.40
CA MET A 154 0.26 -7.23 -1.47
C MET A 154 1.09 -8.22 -2.30
N LEU A 155 1.74 -9.21 -1.68
CA LEU A 155 2.50 -10.25 -2.37
C LEU A 155 1.59 -11.16 -3.20
N ASP A 156 0.45 -11.58 -2.63
CA ASP A 156 -0.56 -12.38 -3.34
C ASP A 156 -1.14 -11.64 -4.55
N LEU A 157 -1.47 -10.36 -4.38
CA LEU A 157 -1.95 -9.53 -5.48
C LEU A 157 -0.92 -9.45 -6.62
N ALA A 158 0.35 -9.19 -6.30
CA ALA A 158 1.41 -9.12 -7.30
C ALA A 158 1.62 -10.44 -8.03
N ASN A 159 1.51 -11.57 -7.33
CA ASN A 159 1.66 -12.91 -7.90
C ASN A 159 0.48 -13.30 -8.76
N THR A 160 -0.73 -13.22 -8.22
CA THR A 160 -1.93 -13.71 -8.90
C THR A 160 -2.36 -12.85 -10.08
N MET A 161 -2.02 -11.55 -10.09
CA MET A 161 -2.32 -10.63 -11.18
C MET A 161 -1.18 -10.47 -12.20
N GLN A 162 -0.16 -11.33 -12.21
CA GLN A 162 0.99 -11.20 -13.13
C GLN A 162 0.55 -11.06 -14.60
N SER A 163 -0.41 -11.87 -15.04
CA SER A 163 -0.90 -11.83 -16.42
C SER A 163 -1.52 -10.48 -16.78
N GLN A 164 -2.38 -9.94 -15.90
CA GLN A 164 -3.09 -8.69 -16.09
C GLN A 164 -2.13 -7.48 -16.00
N LEU A 165 -1.16 -7.55 -15.09
CA LEU A 165 -0.17 -6.50 -14.89
C LEU A 165 0.91 -6.48 -15.98
N ASN A 166 1.09 -7.59 -16.71
CA ASN A 166 2.21 -7.73 -17.65
C ASN A 166 2.22 -6.65 -18.74
N ALA A 167 1.06 -6.24 -19.25
CA ALA A 167 0.94 -5.16 -20.23
C ALA A 167 1.40 -3.80 -19.69
N LYS A 168 1.35 -3.60 -18.37
CA LYS A 168 1.76 -2.36 -17.71
C LYS A 168 3.27 -2.25 -17.46
N ARG A 169 4.03 -3.31 -17.71
CA ARG A 169 5.52 -3.27 -17.58
C ARG A 169 6.18 -2.34 -18.58
N SER A 170 5.52 -2.03 -19.69
CA SER A 170 6.00 -1.09 -20.71
C SER A 170 5.18 0.20 -20.80
N ASP A 171 4.18 0.37 -19.95
CA ASP A 171 3.37 1.60 -19.89
C ASP A 171 4.11 2.66 -19.04
N ASN A 172 4.57 3.71 -19.70
CA ASN A 172 5.28 4.80 -19.02
C ASN A 172 4.35 5.87 -18.43
N SER A 173 3.04 5.75 -18.57
CA SER A 173 2.09 6.76 -18.06
C SER A 173 1.72 6.52 -16.59
N LEU A 174 1.50 5.26 -16.21
CA LEU A 174 1.05 4.87 -14.87
C LEU A 174 1.53 3.47 -14.53
N SER A 175 2.12 3.30 -13.36
CA SER A 175 2.61 2.02 -12.86
C SER A 175 2.14 1.73 -11.44
N LEU A 176 2.20 0.46 -11.06
CA LEU A 176 1.97 0.01 -9.68
C LEU A 176 3.30 -0.05 -8.93
N GLN A 177 3.30 0.48 -7.70
CA GLN A 177 4.44 0.41 -6.80
C GLN A 177 3.98 -0.13 -5.45
N LEU A 178 4.70 -1.10 -4.91
CA LEU A 178 4.47 -1.69 -3.60
C LEU A 178 5.58 -1.23 -2.66
N VAL A 179 5.21 -0.69 -1.51
CA VAL A 179 6.14 -0.22 -0.49
C VAL A 179 5.89 -0.98 0.80
N PHE A 180 6.93 -1.65 1.30
CA PHE A 180 6.91 -2.31 2.60
C PHE A 180 7.79 -1.47 3.52
N PHE A 181 7.16 -0.71 4.42
CA PHE A 181 7.87 0.14 5.37
C PHE A 181 8.54 -0.67 6.45
N ASP A 182 9.65 -0.15 6.97
CA ASP A 182 10.42 -0.75 8.06
C ASP A 182 10.37 0.15 9.29
N GLY A 183 10.16 -0.46 10.46
CA GLY A 183 10.15 0.26 11.72
C GLY A 183 8.97 1.24 11.83
N GLU A 184 7.79 0.80 11.50
CA GLU A 184 6.55 1.52 11.83
C GLU A 184 6.38 1.58 13.34
N GLU A 185 6.61 0.47 14.01
CA GLU A 185 6.34 0.23 15.40
C GLU A 185 7.30 0.96 16.36
N ALA A 186 6.72 1.53 17.41
CA ALA A 186 7.49 2.14 18.48
C ALA A 186 8.21 1.08 19.35
N PHE A 187 9.51 1.31 19.63
CA PHE A 187 10.28 0.44 20.53
C PHE A 187 9.95 0.66 22.00
N HIS A 188 9.52 1.87 22.37
CA HIS A 188 9.19 2.21 23.74
C HIS A 188 7.86 2.93 23.85
N GLN A 189 7.75 4.10 23.25
CA GLN A 189 6.55 4.93 23.31
C GLN A 189 6.31 5.64 21.99
N TRP A 190 5.14 5.44 21.41
CA TRP A 190 4.73 6.10 20.19
C TRP A 190 4.93 7.62 20.26
N GLY A 191 5.56 8.15 19.24
CA GLY A 191 5.82 9.58 19.14
C GLY A 191 6.74 9.95 17.97
N PRO A 192 6.98 11.24 17.74
CA PRO A 192 7.66 11.74 16.54
C PRO A 192 9.10 11.21 16.32
N LYS A 193 9.72 10.60 17.34
CA LYS A 193 11.07 10.04 17.27
C LYS A 193 11.14 8.56 17.52
N ASP A 194 10.02 7.94 17.89
CA ASP A 194 9.93 6.51 18.19
C ASP A 194 8.67 5.94 17.55
N SER A 195 8.58 6.01 16.24
CA SER A 195 7.60 5.36 15.38
C SER A 195 7.86 5.71 13.92
N ILE A 196 7.25 4.99 12.99
CA ILE A 196 7.20 5.26 11.55
C ILE A 196 8.57 5.66 10.96
N TYR A 197 9.64 4.99 11.42
CA TYR A 197 11.03 5.33 11.04
C TYR A 197 11.23 5.26 9.54
N GLY A 198 10.75 4.18 8.90
CA GLY A 198 10.84 3.96 7.48
C GLY A 198 10.08 4.98 6.66
N ALA A 199 8.83 5.25 7.02
CA ALA A 199 8.01 6.22 6.32
C ALA A 199 8.57 7.63 6.43
N ARG A 200 9.09 8.03 7.60
CA ARG A 200 9.76 9.33 7.78
C ARG A 200 10.99 9.47 6.87
N ASN A 201 11.83 8.43 6.83
CA ASN A 201 13.03 8.42 5.99
C ASN A 201 12.67 8.48 4.51
N LEU A 202 11.77 7.61 4.05
CA LEU A 202 11.42 7.51 2.64
C LEU A 202 10.74 8.79 2.13
N ALA A 203 9.81 9.36 2.90
CA ALA A 203 9.14 10.61 2.52
C ALA A 203 10.14 11.76 2.37
N ALA A 204 11.09 11.89 3.32
CA ALA A 204 12.14 12.92 3.24
C ALA A 204 13.10 12.68 2.07
N ARG A 205 13.48 11.44 1.79
CA ARG A 205 14.32 11.07 0.62
C ARG A 205 13.60 11.39 -0.69
N TRP A 206 12.34 10.95 -0.83
CA TRP A 206 11.57 11.18 -2.06
C TRP A 206 11.23 12.66 -2.29
N GLU A 207 11.04 13.45 -1.23
CA GLU A 207 10.93 14.90 -1.33
C GLU A 207 12.21 15.50 -1.93
N LYS A 208 13.39 15.15 -1.37
CA LYS A 208 14.70 15.62 -1.86
C LYS A 208 14.98 15.19 -3.30
N GLU A 209 14.56 13.99 -3.69
CA GLU A 209 14.69 13.43 -5.04
C GLU A 209 13.58 13.91 -6.00
N ASN A 210 12.64 14.73 -5.52
CA ASN A 210 11.50 15.21 -6.30
C ASN A 210 10.61 14.07 -6.84
N LYS A 211 10.55 12.94 -6.14
CA LYS A 211 9.76 11.76 -6.51
C LYS A 211 8.31 11.81 -6.00
N LEU A 212 8.03 12.55 -4.93
CA LEU A 212 6.69 12.63 -4.33
C LEU A 212 5.62 13.08 -5.33
N LYS A 213 5.96 13.98 -6.26
CA LYS A 213 5.02 14.48 -7.28
C LYS A 213 4.52 13.40 -8.25
N HIS A 214 5.18 12.24 -8.30
CA HIS A 214 4.80 11.11 -9.14
C HIS A 214 3.81 10.15 -8.46
N ILE A 215 3.53 10.35 -7.17
CA ILE A 215 2.56 9.54 -6.44
C ILE A 215 1.16 10.09 -6.72
N ASP A 216 0.31 9.28 -7.33
CA ASP A 216 -1.11 9.63 -7.54
C ASP A 216 -1.92 9.48 -6.26
N VAL A 217 -1.82 8.30 -5.66
CA VAL A 217 -2.46 7.93 -4.40
C VAL A 217 -1.56 6.95 -3.68
N LEU A 218 -1.40 7.13 -2.37
CA LEU A 218 -0.81 6.15 -1.48
C LEU A 218 -1.94 5.46 -0.72
N LEU A 219 -2.19 4.19 -1.05
CA LEU A 219 -3.09 3.30 -0.34
C LEU A 219 -2.31 2.54 0.73
N LEU A 220 -2.50 2.91 1.99
CA LEU A 220 -1.88 2.26 3.13
C LEU A 220 -2.81 1.18 3.69
N LEU A 221 -2.28 0.00 3.92
CA LEU A 221 -2.96 -1.18 4.44
C LEU A 221 -2.39 -1.49 5.82
N ASP A 222 -3.24 -1.49 6.84
CA ASP A 222 -2.85 -1.81 8.20
C ASP A 222 -3.99 -2.47 8.99
N LEU A 223 -3.64 -3.29 9.98
CA LEU A 223 -4.57 -4.00 10.89
C LEU A 223 -5.62 -4.85 10.16
N LEU A 224 -5.23 -5.54 9.09
CA LEU A 224 -6.13 -6.35 8.27
C LEU A 224 -6.05 -7.83 8.61
N GLY A 225 -7.21 -8.52 8.50
CA GLY A 225 -7.27 -9.98 8.59
C GLY A 225 -8.19 -10.53 9.64
N THR A 226 -8.71 -9.73 10.58
CA THR A 226 -9.76 -10.17 11.51
C THR A 226 -11.11 -10.27 10.80
N PRO A 227 -12.06 -11.09 11.33
CA PRO A 227 -13.42 -11.11 10.82
C PRO A 227 -14.10 -9.73 10.85
N ASP A 228 -14.94 -9.47 9.87
CA ASP A 228 -15.88 -8.33 9.83
C ASP A 228 -15.25 -6.95 10.12
N PRO A 229 -14.14 -6.55 9.46
CA PRO A 229 -13.53 -5.24 9.67
C PRO A 229 -14.42 -4.12 9.12
N HIS A 230 -14.43 -2.96 9.78
CA HIS A 230 -15.13 -1.78 9.29
C HIS A 230 -14.14 -0.71 8.87
N PHE A 231 -14.13 -0.37 7.57
CA PHE A 231 -13.32 0.69 7.00
C PHE A 231 -14.15 1.95 6.75
N TYR A 232 -13.47 3.10 6.75
CA TYR A 232 -14.09 4.41 6.57
C TYR A 232 -13.27 5.29 5.63
N SER A 233 -13.91 6.29 5.04
CA SER A 233 -13.20 7.37 4.36
C SER A 233 -12.65 8.34 5.39
N TYR A 234 -11.32 8.43 5.50
CA TYR A 234 -10.64 9.31 6.46
C TYR A 234 -10.26 10.66 5.84
N PHE A 235 -10.08 10.74 4.52
CA PHE A 235 -9.56 11.90 3.82
C PHE A 235 -10.50 12.34 2.68
N LYS A 236 -10.93 13.61 2.72
CA LYS A 236 -11.87 14.14 1.73
C LYS A 236 -11.32 14.13 0.29
N ASN A 237 -10.02 14.36 0.11
CA ASN A 237 -9.40 14.40 -1.22
C ASN A 237 -9.27 13.04 -1.89
N THR A 238 -9.42 11.94 -1.15
CA THR A 238 -9.42 10.55 -1.67
C THR A 238 -10.76 9.84 -1.49
N GLU A 239 -11.80 10.54 -1.06
CA GLU A 239 -13.15 9.98 -0.86
C GLU A 239 -13.68 9.29 -2.12
N SER A 240 -13.43 9.85 -3.31
CA SER A 240 -13.83 9.21 -4.56
C SER A 240 -13.18 7.86 -4.78
N TRP A 241 -11.93 7.67 -4.35
CA TRP A 241 -11.22 6.39 -4.42
C TRP A 241 -11.72 5.40 -3.37
N TYR A 242 -12.08 5.90 -2.18
CA TYR A 242 -12.75 5.10 -1.18
C TYR A 242 -14.10 4.54 -1.70
N VAL A 243 -14.88 5.37 -2.38
CA VAL A 243 -16.14 4.95 -3.02
C VAL A 243 -15.91 3.85 -4.07
N GLN A 244 -14.73 3.82 -4.74
CA GLN A 244 -14.41 2.72 -5.66
C GLN A 244 -14.18 1.39 -4.91
N LEU A 245 -13.54 1.39 -3.73
CA LEU A 245 -13.41 0.20 -2.89
C LEU A 245 -14.80 -0.31 -2.44
N LEU A 246 -15.66 0.58 -1.98
CA LEU A 246 -17.04 0.27 -1.62
C LEU A 246 -17.84 -0.30 -2.81
N SER A 247 -17.71 0.31 -3.99
CA SER A 247 -18.36 -0.18 -5.21
C SER A 247 -17.82 -1.55 -5.65
N ALA A 248 -16.50 -1.80 -5.47
CA ALA A 248 -15.91 -3.11 -5.75
C ALA A 248 -16.49 -4.20 -4.82
N GLU A 249 -16.59 -3.92 -3.53
CA GLU A 249 -17.25 -4.78 -2.55
C GLU A 249 -18.68 -5.11 -2.94
N GLU A 250 -19.50 -4.09 -3.25
CA GLU A 250 -20.90 -4.27 -3.65
C GLU A 250 -21.06 -5.15 -4.89
N ARG A 251 -20.24 -4.95 -5.91
CA ARG A 251 -20.31 -5.72 -7.16
C ARG A 251 -19.84 -7.17 -6.97
N LEU A 252 -18.82 -7.38 -6.15
CA LEU A 252 -18.36 -8.73 -5.79
C LEU A 252 -19.42 -9.49 -4.98
N ASP A 253 -20.10 -8.83 -4.02
CA ASP A 253 -21.19 -9.42 -3.25
C ASP A 253 -22.39 -9.76 -4.14
N GLN A 254 -22.85 -8.82 -4.98
CA GLN A 254 -23.95 -9.04 -5.92
C GLN A 254 -23.68 -10.18 -6.89
N ALA A 255 -22.41 -10.39 -7.25
CA ALA A 255 -21.99 -11.50 -8.11
C ALA A 255 -21.75 -12.81 -7.33
N GLY A 256 -21.89 -12.82 -5.99
CA GLY A 256 -21.72 -14.01 -5.16
C GLY A 256 -20.26 -14.46 -4.98
N HIS A 257 -19.30 -13.53 -5.12
CA HIS A 257 -17.87 -13.83 -5.04
C HIS A 257 -17.24 -13.62 -3.67
N LEU A 258 -17.98 -13.06 -2.70
CA LEU A 258 -17.51 -12.90 -1.32
C LEU A 258 -17.89 -14.10 -0.46
N GLU A 259 -16.92 -14.63 0.29
CA GLU A 259 -17.08 -15.80 1.13
C GLU A 259 -17.44 -15.40 2.57
N ARG A 260 -18.36 -16.13 3.21
CA ARG A 260 -18.82 -15.87 4.60
C ARG A 260 -19.18 -14.40 4.85
N TYR A 261 -19.62 -13.73 3.81
CA TYR A 261 -19.98 -12.33 3.84
C TYR A 261 -21.48 -12.19 4.12
N SER A 262 -21.85 -11.45 5.17
CA SER A 262 -23.22 -11.44 5.69
C SER A 262 -24.10 -10.32 5.13
N TYR A 263 -23.61 -9.52 4.15
CA TYR A 263 -24.39 -8.41 3.58
C TYR A 263 -25.64 -8.89 2.82
N SER A 264 -25.57 -10.02 2.12
CA SER A 264 -26.68 -10.59 1.34
C SER A 264 -27.75 -11.29 2.18
N SER A 265 -27.47 -11.60 3.45
CA SER A 265 -28.42 -12.24 4.37
C SER A 265 -29.20 -11.22 5.21
N VAL A 266 -29.94 -10.30 4.54
CA VAL A 266 -30.78 -9.31 5.22
C VAL A 266 -31.97 -10.03 5.88
N THR A 267 -31.82 -10.39 7.16
CA THR A 267 -32.98 -10.54 8.04
C THR A 267 -33.31 -9.16 8.63
N PRO A 268 -34.60 -8.79 8.79
CA PRO A 268 -35.01 -7.44 9.20
C PRO A 268 -34.43 -6.91 10.52
N ASN A 269 -33.71 -7.72 11.28
CA ASN A 269 -33.11 -7.39 12.58
C ASN A 269 -31.60 -7.63 12.66
N GLN A 270 -30.92 -8.01 11.57
CA GLN A 270 -29.46 -8.13 11.56
C GLN A 270 -28.81 -6.90 10.90
N GLN A 271 -27.91 -6.26 11.61
CA GLN A 271 -27.05 -5.23 11.08
C GLN A 271 -26.23 -5.83 9.93
N THR A 272 -26.37 -5.25 8.74
CA THR A 272 -25.60 -5.65 7.56
C THR A 272 -24.12 -5.37 7.79
N VAL A 273 -23.29 -6.40 7.74
CA VAL A 273 -21.86 -6.26 7.92
C VAL A 273 -21.23 -5.99 6.56
N ARG A 274 -21.03 -4.71 6.25
CA ARG A 274 -20.15 -4.24 5.16
C ARG A 274 -18.77 -4.02 5.71
N TYR A 275 -17.75 -4.32 4.92
CA TYR A 275 -16.40 -3.89 5.25
C TYR A 275 -16.24 -2.38 5.05
N PHE A 276 -16.61 -1.84 3.89
CA PHE A 276 -16.49 -0.41 3.58
C PHE A 276 -17.78 0.33 3.95
N GLN A 277 -17.70 1.20 4.97
CA GLN A 277 -18.84 1.96 5.47
C GLN A 277 -19.14 3.17 4.57
N PRO A 278 -20.44 3.50 4.29
CA PRO A 278 -20.81 4.54 3.33
C PRO A 278 -20.71 5.97 3.91
N HIS A 279 -19.95 6.18 4.98
CA HIS A 279 -19.76 7.48 5.61
C HIS A 279 -18.31 7.69 6.01
N SER A 280 -17.92 8.96 6.10
CA SER A 280 -16.57 9.35 6.52
C SER A 280 -16.42 9.30 8.03
N TYR A 281 -15.21 9.01 8.49
CA TYR A 281 -14.86 8.99 9.89
C TYR A 281 -13.62 9.89 10.12
N HIS A 282 -13.74 10.83 11.04
CA HIS A 282 -12.65 11.72 11.39
C HIS A 282 -11.98 11.22 12.66
N ALA A 283 -10.92 10.44 12.48
CA ALA A 283 -10.07 9.99 13.57
C ALA A 283 -8.64 10.51 13.37
N GLY A 284 -7.98 10.85 14.47
CA GLY A 284 -6.56 11.19 14.48
C GLY A 284 -5.70 9.91 14.54
N ILE A 285 -5.85 9.01 13.55
CA ILE A 285 -5.01 7.81 13.46
C ILE A 285 -3.63 8.24 12.95
N GLU A 286 -2.59 7.91 13.68
CA GLU A 286 -1.19 8.11 13.28
C GLU A 286 -0.64 6.77 12.76
N ASP A 287 0.05 6.81 11.61
CA ASP A 287 0.57 5.65 10.92
C ASP A 287 1.55 6.11 9.82
N ASP A 288 2.14 5.22 9.05
CA ASP A 288 3.12 5.47 7.98
C ASP A 288 2.68 6.50 6.92
N HIS A 289 1.40 6.77 6.79
CA HIS A 289 0.89 7.81 5.88
C HIS A 289 1.23 9.24 6.32
N ILE A 290 1.48 9.50 7.62
CA ILE A 290 1.63 10.86 8.17
C ILE A 290 2.73 11.68 7.49
N PRO A 291 3.96 11.17 7.27
CA PRO A 291 4.99 11.94 6.59
C PRO A 291 4.66 12.31 5.15
N PHE A 292 3.86 11.50 4.48
CA PHE A 292 3.39 11.73 3.11
C PHE A 292 2.21 12.71 3.09
N LEU A 293 1.27 12.57 4.01
CA LEU A 293 0.13 13.50 4.18
C LEU A 293 0.63 14.93 4.45
N GLN A 294 1.64 15.09 5.32
CA GLN A 294 2.28 16.39 5.61
C GLN A 294 2.92 17.02 4.37
N ARG A 295 3.20 16.23 3.32
CA ARG A 295 3.73 16.65 2.02
C ARG A 295 2.66 16.71 0.92
N ASN A 296 1.40 16.74 1.33
CA ASN A 296 0.22 16.84 0.45
C ASN A 296 0.06 15.66 -0.53
N ILE A 297 0.58 14.47 -0.22
CA ILE A 297 0.30 13.26 -0.98
C ILE A 297 -1.13 12.80 -0.68
N PRO A 298 -1.94 12.46 -1.71
CA PRO A 298 -3.28 11.92 -1.50
C PRO A 298 -3.19 10.54 -0.82
N ILE A 299 -3.83 10.40 0.35
CA ILE A 299 -3.81 9.19 1.15
C ILE A 299 -5.16 8.48 1.07
N LEU A 300 -5.14 7.19 0.81
CA LEU A 300 -6.24 6.27 1.00
C LEU A 300 -5.82 5.26 2.08
N HIS A 301 -6.43 5.35 3.27
CA HIS A 301 -6.02 4.55 4.43
C HIS A 301 -7.02 3.43 4.67
N MET A 302 -6.60 2.20 4.47
CA MET A 302 -7.39 1.01 4.71
C MET A 302 -6.99 0.38 6.05
N ILE A 303 -7.50 0.97 7.11
CA ILE A 303 -7.37 0.54 8.51
C ILE A 303 -8.75 0.45 9.12
N PRO A 304 -9.08 -0.61 9.88
CA PRO A 304 -10.42 -0.73 10.49
C PRO A 304 -10.59 0.20 11.68
N ALA A 305 -11.82 0.63 11.92
CA ALA A 305 -12.22 1.30 13.15
C ALA A 305 -13.55 0.69 13.67
N PRO A 306 -13.59 0.19 14.93
CA PRO A 306 -12.48 0.13 15.89
C PRO A 306 -11.35 -0.79 15.43
N PHE A 307 -10.17 -0.63 16.04
CA PHE A 307 -9.04 -1.54 15.84
C PHE A 307 -9.39 -2.95 16.33
N PRO A 308 -8.74 -4.00 15.77
CA PRO A 308 -8.96 -5.38 16.21
C PRO A 308 -8.73 -5.56 17.72
N ASP A 309 -9.52 -6.41 18.36
CA ASP A 309 -9.39 -6.69 19.81
C ASP A 309 -8.01 -7.24 20.18
N CYS A 310 -7.33 -7.88 19.24
CA CYS A 310 -5.96 -8.41 19.39
C CYS A 310 -4.85 -7.38 19.15
N TRP A 311 -5.17 -6.16 18.77
CA TRP A 311 -4.17 -5.13 18.51
C TRP A 311 -3.22 -4.94 19.70
N HIS A 312 -1.91 -5.05 19.43
CA HIS A 312 -0.83 -5.00 20.41
C HIS A 312 -0.96 -6.01 21.57
N LYS A 313 -1.57 -7.16 21.32
CA LYS A 313 -1.67 -8.29 22.26
C LYS A 313 -1.11 -9.56 21.63
N ILE A 314 -0.66 -10.50 22.47
CA ILE A 314 -0.08 -11.77 22.01
C ILE A 314 -1.03 -12.65 21.19
N CYS A 315 -2.35 -12.37 21.26
CA CYS A 315 -3.35 -13.04 20.42
C CYS A 315 -3.38 -12.54 18.97
N ASP A 316 -2.58 -11.52 18.60
CA ASP A 316 -2.39 -11.15 17.21
C ASP A 316 -1.40 -12.11 16.53
N ASP A 317 -1.82 -13.34 16.39
CA ASP A 317 -1.11 -14.45 15.76
C ASP A 317 -1.97 -15.10 14.66
N ALA A 318 -1.56 -16.26 14.17
CA ALA A 318 -2.29 -16.97 13.11
C ALA A 318 -3.76 -17.24 13.46
N SER A 319 -4.13 -17.34 14.75
CA SER A 319 -5.51 -17.60 15.18
C SER A 319 -6.43 -16.39 15.06
N ALA A 320 -5.87 -15.18 14.98
CA ALA A 320 -6.63 -13.95 14.73
C ALA A 320 -7.04 -13.79 13.27
N VAL A 321 -6.42 -14.55 12.36
CA VAL A 321 -6.58 -14.39 10.91
C VAL A 321 -7.78 -15.18 10.40
N ASP A 322 -8.79 -14.50 9.86
CA ASP A 322 -9.87 -15.09 9.07
C ASP A 322 -9.50 -15.07 7.58
N ILE A 323 -9.09 -16.22 7.07
CA ILE A 323 -8.67 -16.38 5.67
C ILE A 323 -9.79 -15.99 4.69
N SER A 324 -11.06 -16.21 5.01
CA SER A 324 -12.18 -15.80 4.16
C SER A 324 -12.25 -14.27 4.02
N THR A 325 -12.11 -13.54 5.13
CA THR A 325 -12.04 -12.08 5.13
C THR A 325 -10.83 -11.58 4.32
N VAL A 326 -9.64 -12.18 4.52
CA VAL A 326 -8.43 -11.81 3.77
C VAL A 326 -8.63 -12.03 2.28
N GLN A 327 -9.19 -13.16 1.86
CA GLN A 327 -9.50 -13.44 0.46
C GLN A 327 -10.50 -12.43 -0.13
N ASN A 328 -11.54 -12.07 0.61
CA ASN A 328 -12.49 -11.05 0.17
C ASN A 328 -11.82 -9.69 -0.04
N LEU A 329 -10.98 -9.26 0.90
CA LEU A 329 -10.24 -8.01 0.80
C LEU A 329 -9.26 -8.02 -0.39
N ILE A 330 -8.58 -9.15 -0.65
CA ILE A 330 -7.72 -9.31 -1.84
C ILE A 330 -8.55 -9.19 -3.13
N LYS A 331 -9.74 -9.81 -3.22
CA LYS A 331 -10.64 -9.68 -4.38
C LYS A 331 -11.05 -8.22 -4.61
N ILE A 332 -11.40 -7.49 -3.54
CA ILE A 332 -11.74 -6.07 -3.61
C ILE A 332 -10.55 -5.24 -4.11
N LEU A 333 -9.35 -5.49 -3.58
CA LEU A 333 -8.13 -4.80 -4.04
C LEU A 333 -7.80 -5.11 -5.49
N ARG A 334 -7.99 -6.35 -5.97
CA ARG A 334 -7.77 -6.71 -7.38
C ARG A 334 -8.70 -5.93 -8.31
N VAL A 335 -9.98 -5.80 -7.94
CA VAL A 335 -10.93 -4.99 -8.69
C VAL A 335 -10.51 -3.52 -8.68
N PHE A 336 -10.19 -2.96 -7.51
CA PHE A 336 -9.75 -1.58 -7.37
C PHE A 336 -8.49 -1.28 -8.21
N VAL A 337 -7.45 -2.10 -8.09
CA VAL A 337 -6.21 -1.95 -8.87
C VAL A 337 -6.48 -2.06 -10.37
N SER A 338 -7.33 -3.01 -10.80
CA SER A 338 -7.67 -3.19 -12.20
C SER A 338 -8.35 -1.97 -12.80
N GLU A 339 -9.30 -1.38 -12.07
CA GLU A 339 -10.02 -0.19 -12.50
C GLU A 339 -9.15 1.07 -12.45
N TYR A 340 -8.32 1.20 -11.41
CA TYR A 340 -7.39 2.32 -11.30
C TYR A 340 -6.33 2.29 -12.40
N MET A 341 -5.74 1.13 -12.64
CA MET A 341 -4.66 0.93 -13.61
C MET A 341 -5.17 0.77 -15.04
N HIS A 342 -6.49 0.76 -15.28
CA HIS A 342 -7.12 0.48 -16.58
C HIS A 342 -6.58 -0.83 -17.18
N LEU A 343 -6.65 -1.93 -16.42
CA LEU A 343 -6.19 -3.23 -16.88
C LEU A 343 -7.21 -3.88 -17.83
N ASN A 344 -6.71 -4.58 -18.82
CA ASN A 344 -7.52 -5.50 -19.62
C ASN A 344 -7.62 -6.84 -18.90
N ILE A 345 -8.84 -7.26 -18.54
CA ILE A 345 -9.12 -8.50 -17.84
C ILE A 345 -9.80 -9.49 -18.78
#